data_4681439c8b014e2fc8e320c5e4ffa7ff
#
_entry.id   4681439c8b014e2fc8e320c5e4ffa7ff
#
_cell.length_a   1.000
_cell.length_b   1.000
_cell.length_c   1.000
_cell.angle_alpha   90.00
_cell.angle_beta   90.00
_cell.angle_gamma   90.00
#
_symmetry.space_group_name_H-M   'P 1'
#
loop_
_entity.id
_entity.type
_entity.pdbx_description
1 polymer ?
#
loop_
_entity_poly.entity_id
_entity_poly.type
_entity_poly.pdbx_seq_one_letter_code
_entity_poly.pdbx_strand_id
1 'polypeptide(L)'
;MTKADLQSILDDKTKPVGSLGRLEKLAVQAASVLGHEQTEEAAATLTIFAGDHGIAANGVSAFPQEVTGQMVANFLAGGAGANAIANTLGIPVTVVDCGIATPPSGRSALVNMRLGEGT
;
A
#
# COMPACT_ATOMS: atom_id res chain seq x y z
N MET A 1 -6.65 26.75 4.76
CA MET A 1 -7.27 26.64 3.42
C MET A 1 -8.31 25.52 3.46
N THR A 2 -9.52 25.78 2.95
CA THR A 2 -10.57 24.76 2.91
C THR A 2 -10.42 23.84 1.70
N LYS A 3 -11.14 22.69 1.70
CA LYS A 3 -11.15 21.81 0.51
C LYS A 3 -11.75 22.54 -0.73
N ALA A 4 -12.67 23.47 -0.52
CA ALA A 4 -13.24 24.27 -1.59
C ALA A 4 -12.19 25.20 -2.23
N ASP A 5 -11.35 25.83 -1.41
CA ASP A 5 -10.26 26.68 -1.89
C ASP A 5 -9.26 25.86 -2.71
N LEU A 6 -8.89 24.66 -2.23
CA LEU A 6 -7.99 23.75 -2.94
C LEU A 6 -8.58 23.26 -4.26
N GLN A 7 -9.89 22.98 -4.30
CA GLN A 7 -10.57 22.59 -5.53
C GLN A 7 -10.58 23.75 -6.53
N SER A 8 -10.82 24.98 -6.07
CA SER A 8 -10.79 26.17 -6.92
C SER A 8 -9.42 26.39 -7.56
N ILE A 9 -8.33 26.23 -6.78
CA ILE A 9 -6.96 26.29 -7.30
C ILE A 9 -6.72 25.23 -8.37
N LEU A 10 -7.24 24.01 -8.16
CA LEU A 10 -7.08 22.91 -9.10
C LEU A 10 -7.87 23.14 -10.39
N ASP A 11 -9.06 23.71 -10.28
CA ASP A 11 -9.92 24.01 -11.42
C ASP A 11 -9.39 25.18 -12.29
N ASP A 12 -8.64 26.09 -11.68
CA ASP A 12 -7.96 27.19 -12.36
C ASP A 12 -6.68 26.80 -13.12
N LYS A 13 -6.24 25.54 -12.99
CA LYS A 13 -5.09 25.03 -13.75
C LYS A 13 -5.43 24.90 -15.24
N THR A 14 -4.39 25.03 -16.08
CA THR A 14 -4.51 24.92 -17.56
C THR A 14 -4.82 23.48 -17.97
N LYS A 15 -6.03 23.03 -17.68
CA LYS A 15 -6.59 21.72 -18.04
C LYS A 15 -8.12 21.81 -18.06
N PRO A 16 -8.84 20.94 -18.76
CA PRO A 16 -10.29 20.86 -18.63
C PRO A 16 -10.67 20.52 -17.18
N VAL A 17 -11.68 21.18 -16.63
CA VAL A 17 -12.18 20.94 -15.28
C VAL A 17 -12.57 19.46 -15.14
N GLY A 18 -12.11 18.80 -14.10
CA GLY A 18 -12.40 17.41 -13.81
C GLY A 18 -11.66 16.39 -14.69
N SER A 19 -10.75 16.81 -15.58
CA SER A 19 -10.10 15.94 -16.57
C SER A 19 -9.23 14.82 -15.94
N LEU A 20 -8.72 15.01 -14.73
CA LEU A 20 -7.93 14.00 -14.02
C LEU A 20 -8.79 13.10 -13.12
N GLY A 21 -10.12 13.29 -13.08
CA GLY A 21 -11.07 12.42 -12.40
C GLY A 21 -10.75 12.24 -10.91
N ARG A 22 -10.55 10.99 -10.46
CA ARG A 22 -10.29 10.67 -9.06
C ARG A 22 -8.99 11.26 -8.53
N LEU A 23 -8.00 11.51 -9.39
CA LEU A 23 -6.72 12.10 -8.98
C LEU A 23 -6.92 13.52 -8.43
N GLU A 24 -7.86 14.29 -8.96
CA GLU A 24 -8.18 15.62 -8.44
C GLU A 24 -8.71 15.56 -7.00
N LYS A 25 -9.61 14.61 -6.73
CA LYS A 25 -10.13 14.39 -5.38
C LYS A 25 -9.05 13.96 -4.39
N LEU A 26 -8.15 13.10 -4.82
CA LEU A 26 -7.01 12.67 -4.02
C LEU A 26 -6.03 13.81 -3.76
N ALA A 27 -5.75 14.64 -4.76
CA ALA A 27 -4.90 15.82 -4.62
C ALA A 27 -5.46 16.80 -3.59
N VAL A 28 -6.76 17.14 -3.69
CA VAL A 28 -7.44 18.01 -2.72
C VAL A 28 -7.43 17.39 -1.31
N GLN A 29 -7.66 16.09 -1.20
CA GLN A 29 -7.63 15.41 0.08
C GLN A 29 -6.23 15.43 0.70
N ALA A 30 -5.20 15.09 -0.07
CA ALA A 30 -3.81 15.09 0.37
C ALA A 30 -3.38 16.49 0.82
N ALA A 31 -3.64 17.52 0.00
CA ALA A 31 -3.31 18.90 0.32
C ALA A 31 -4.04 19.40 1.59
N SER A 32 -5.28 18.97 1.82
CA SER A 32 -6.04 19.34 3.02
C SER A 32 -5.48 18.72 4.31
N VAL A 33 -4.85 17.55 4.22
CA VAL A 33 -4.24 16.84 5.35
C VAL A 33 -2.83 17.35 5.62
N LEU A 34 -2.04 17.54 4.57
CA LEU A 34 -0.65 17.99 4.67
C LEU A 34 -0.51 19.48 4.96
N GLY A 35 -1.59 20.26 4.79
CA GLY A 35 -1.58 21.70 4.98
C GLY A 35 -0.79 22.46 3.90
N HIS A 36 -0.56 21.86 2.76
CA HIS A 36 0.19 22.42 1.64
C HIS A 36 -0.68 22.62 0.42
N GLU A 37 -0.49 23.78 -0.20
CA GLU A 37 -1.03 24.05 -1.54
C GLU A 37 -0.27 23.27 -2.63
N GLN A 38 0.98 22.95 -2.34
CA GLN A 38 1.87 22.21 -3.22
C GLN A 38 2.34 20.95 -2.51
N THR A 39 1.92 19.82 -3.04
CA THR A 39 2.39 18.50 -2.62
C THR A 39 3.54 18.07 -3.53
N GLU A 40 4.60 18.89 -3.64
CA GLU A 40 5.69 18.63 -4.57
C GLU A 40 6.39 17.31 -4.26
N GLU A 41 6.43 16.91 -2.98
CA GLU A 41 6.95 15.60 -2.59
C GLU A 41 6.18 15.10 -1.35
N ALA A 42 4.98 14.58 -1.54
CA ALA A 42 4.31 13.88 -0.46
C ALA A 42 5.10 12.61 -0.13
N ALA A 43 5.66 12.53 1.08
CA ALA A 43 6.28 11.32 1.55
C ALA A 43 5.21 10.21 1.63
N ALA A 44 5.41 9.15 0.86
CA ALA A 44 4.54 7.99 0.84
C ALA A 44 5.29 6.75 1.32
N THR A 45 4.56 5.83 1.95
CA THR A 45 5.06 4.50 2.29
C THR A 45 4.07 3.45 1.79
N LEU A 46 4.58 2.31 1.35
CA LEU A 46 3.75 1.16 1.01
C LEU A 46 3.85 0.13 2.13
N THR A 47 2.72 -0.13 2.80
CA THR A 47 2.64 -1.18 3.82
C THR A 47 1.81 -2.33 3.28
N ILE A 48 2.39 -3.53 3.31
CA ILE A 48 1.76 -4.77 2.88
C ILE A 48 1.43 -5.58 4.14
N PHE A 49 0.15 -5.79 4.40
CA PHE A 49 -0.34 -6.64 5.48
C PHE A 49 -0.57 -8.04 4.93
N ALA A 50 0.13 -9.02 5.48
CA ALA A 50 0.07 -10.40 5.06
C ALA A 50 -0.53 -11.28 6.15
N GLY A 51 -1.49 -12.11 5.78
CA GLY A 51 -2.12 -13.06 6.69
C GLY A 51 -2.81 -14.17 5.93
N ASP A 52 -2.93 -15.31 6.56
CA ASP A 52 -3.64 -16.46 6.03
C ASP A 52 -5.03 -16.56 6.66
N HIS A 53 -5.92 -17.23 5.94
CA HIS A 53 -7.28 -17.49 6.35
C HIS A 53 -7.56 -18.99 6.32
N GLY A 54 -8.03 -19.56 7.41
CA GLY A 54 -8.31 -21.00 7.53
C GLY A 54 -9.25 -21.54 6.45
N ILE A 55 -10.15 -20.70 5.93
CA ILE A 55 -11.08 -21.06 4.84
C ILE A 55 -10.34 -21.46 3.54
N ALA A 56 -9.10 -21.09 3.36
CA ALA A 56 -8.30 -21.48 2.18
C ALA A 56 -8.19 -23.02 2.06
N ALA A 57 -8.22 -23.75 3.17
CA ALA A 57 -8.24 -25.21 3.20
C ALA A 57 -9.47 -25.82 2.52
N ASN A 58 -10.56 -25.05 2.36
CA ASN A 58 -11.79 -25.49 1.71
C ASN A 58 -11.79 -25.29 0.19
N GLY A 59 -10.63 -24.99 -0.41
CA GLY A 59 -10.51 -24.86 -1.87
C GLY A 59 -11.14 -23.61 -2.47
N VAL A 60 -11.36 -22.57 -1.67
CA VAL A 60 -11.93 -21.29 -2.13
C VAL A 60 -10.89 -20.39 -2.82
N SER A 61 -9.61 -20.73 -2.72
CA SER A 61 -8.50 -20.03 -3.35
C SER A 61 -7.95 -20.84 -4.52
N ALA A 62 -7.54 -20.16 -5.58
CA ALA A 62 -6.85 -20.77 -6.71
C ALA A 62 -5.41 -21.24 -6.37
N PHE A 63 -4.86 -20.74 -5.25
CA PHE A 63 -3.51 -21.05 -4.81
C PHE A 63 -3.54 -21.64 -3.39
N PRO A 64 -2.61 -22.58 -3.08
CA PRO A 64 -2.50 -23.12 -1.75
C PRO A 64 -1.94 -22.09 -0.77
N GLN A 65 -2.14 -22.33 0.54
CA GLN A 65 -1.82 -21.39 1.62
C GLN A 65 -0.30 -21.11 1.73
N GLU A 66 0.53 -22.06 1.34
CA GLU A 66 2.00 -21.91 1.34
C GLU A 66 2.49 -20.76 0.46
N VAL A 67 1.70 -20.35 -0.54
CA VAL A 67 2.03 -19.23 -1.43
C VAL A 67 2.15 -17.93 -0.67
N THR A 68 1.40 -17.73 0.41
CA THR A 68 1.49 -16.51 1.25
C THR A 68 2.90 -16.32 1.79
N GLY A 69 3.49 -17.36 2.39
CA GLY A 69 4.86 -17.29 2.90
C GLY A 69 5.90 -17.07 1.81
N GLN A 70 5.72 -17.69 0.63
CA GLN A 70 6.58 -17.50 -0.53
C GLN A 70 6.50 -16.07 -1.07
N MET A 71 5.30 -15.50 -1.16
CA MET A 71 5.11 -14.12 -1.60
C MET A 71 5.71 -13.13 -0.61
N VAL A 72 5.56 -13.37 0.70
CA VAL A 72 6.20 -12.52 1.71
C VAL A 72 7.72 -12.57 1.60
N ALA A 73 8.32 -13.76 1.40
CA ALA A 73 9.74 -13.86 1.14
C ALA A 73 10.17 -13.07 -0.10
N ASN A 74 9.37 -13.10 -1.17
CA ASN A 74 9.61 -12.34 -2.38
C ASN A 74 9.51 -10.82 -2.15
N PHE A 75 8.53 -10.33 -1.38
CA PHE A 75 8.45 -8.92 -0.99
C PHE A 75 9.68 -8.48 -0.19
N LEU A 76 10.13 -9.29 0.76
CA LEU A 76 11.31 -8.99 1.58
C LEU A 76 12.61 -8.99 0.75
N ALA A 77 12.67 -9.83 -0.28
CA ALA A 77 13.79 -9.86 -1.23
C ALA A 77 13.74 -8.74 -2.30
N GLY A 78 12.65 -7.97 -2.35
CA GLY A 78 12.49 -6.90 -3.34
C GLY A 78 12.09 -7.37 -4.74
N GLY A 79 11.67 -8.63 -4.90
CA GLY A 79 11.41 -9.25 -6.21
C GLY A 79 9.98 -9.12 -6.73
N ALA A 80 9.05 -8.64 -5.93
CA ALA A 80 7.65 -8.54 -6.33
C ALA A 80 7.37 -7.28 -7.18
N GLY A 81 6.30 -7.32 -7.97
CA GLY A 81 5.86 -6.18 -8.77
C GLY A 81 5.62 -4.91 -7.95
N ALA A 82 5.09 -5.05 -6.73
CA ALA A 82 4.93 -3.93 -5.79
C ALA A 82 6.27 -3.27 -5.43
N ASN A 83 7.33 -4.07 -5.24
CA ASN A 83 8.67 -3.56 -4.99
C ASN A 83 9.21 -2.79 -6.21
N ALA A 84 9.03 -3.33 -7.43
CA ALA A 84 9.49 -2.67 -8.64
C ALA A 84 8.86 -1.28 -8.82
N ILE A 85 7.54 -1.19 -8.63
CA ILE A 85 6.80 0.08 -8.72
C ILE A 85 7.24 1.03 -7.60
N ALA A 86 7.29 0.56 -6.36
CA ALA A 86 7.68 1.36 -5.20
C ALA A 86 9.11 1.91 -5.35
N ASN A 87 10.05 1.07 -5.79
CA ASN A 87 11.44 1.47 -6.03
C ASN A 87 11.55 2.55 -7.10
N THR A 88 10.77 2.45 -8.18
CA THR A 88 10.75 3.48 -9.25
C THR A 88 10.29 4.83 -8.71
N LEU A 89 9.41 4.83 -7.72
CA LEU A 89 8.85 6.03 -7.09
C LEU A 89 9.62 6.47 -5.84
N GLY A 90 10.68 5.77 -5.44
CA GLY A 90 11.40 6.03 -4.20
C GLY A 90 10.57 5.78 -2.93
N ILE A 91 9.56 4.93 -3.00
CA ILE A 91 8.64 4.63 -1.90
C ILE A 91 9.18 3.43 -1.10
N PRO A 92 9.43 3.56 0.22
CA PRO A 92 9.81 2.44 1.05
C PRO A 92 8.66 1.42 1.20
N VAL A 93 9.02 0.15 1.21
CA VAL A 93 8.08 -0.97 1.37
C VAL A 93 8.28 -1.61 2.73
N THR A 94 7.19 -1.75 3.49
CA THR A 94 7.17 -2.47 4.77
C THR A 94 6.19 -3.63 4.67
N VAL A 95 6.60 -4.80 5.17
CA VAL A 95 5.74 -5.99 5.22
C VAL A 95 5.41 -6.32 6.66
N VAL A 96 4.12 -6.51 6.95
CA VAL A 96 3.58 -6.80 8.28
C VAL A 96 2.94 -8.19 8.29
N ASP A 97 3.41 -9.04 9.20
CA ASP A 97 2.81 -10.35 9.48
C ASP A 97 1.62 -10.16 10.42
N CYS A 98 0.41 -10.37 9.90
CA CYS A 98 -0.84 -10.33 10.64
C CYS A 98 -1.39 -11.74 10.96
N GLY A 99 -0.66 -12.80 10.60
CA GLY A 99 -1.06 -14.18 10.84
C GLY A 99 -0.74 -15.11 9.69
N ILE A 100 0.50 -15.13 9.22
CA ILE A 100 0.97 -16.05 8.18
C ILE A 100 1.15 -17.43 8.81
N ALA A 101 0.51 -18.47 8.25
CA ALA A 101 0.57 -19.81 8.80
C ALA A 101 2.01 -20.39 8.77
N THR A 102 2.71 -20.19 7.66
CA THR A 102 4.09 -20.62 7.49
C THR A 102 4.97 -19.43 7.10
N PRO A 103 5.37 -18.61 8.07
CA PRO A 103 6.17 -17.42 7.76
C PRO A 103 7.58 -17.81 7.29
N PRO A 104 8.19 -17.01 6.40
CA PRO A 104 9.50 -17.31 5.85
C PRO A 104 10.60 -17.30 6.93
N SER A 105 11.67 -18.06 6.72
CA SER A 105 12.90 -17.96 7.50
C SER A 105 13.63 -16.64 7.20
N GLY A 106 14.29 -16.04 8.19
CA GLY A 106 15.04 -14.78 8.00
C GLY A 106 14.20 -13.51 8.15
N ARG A 107 13.43 -13.41 9.20
CA ARG A 107 12.39 -12.40 9.44
C ARG A 107 12.86 -11.02 9.90
N SER A 108 14.12 -10.66 9.85
CA SER A 108 14.61 -9.42 10.47
C SER A 108 13.95 -8.14 9.92
N ALA A 109 13.44 -8.18 8.69
CA ALA A 109 12.72 -7.07 8.06
C ALA A 109 11.18 -7.22 8.08
N LEU A 110 10.65 -8.32 8.62
CA LEU A 110 9.22 -8.58 8.73
C LEU A 110 8.70 -8.03 10.06
N VAL A 111 7.77 -7.10 10.02
CA VAL A 111 7.13 -6.57 11.22
C VAL A 111 6.12 -7.58 11.74
N ASN A 112 6.35 -8.14 12.92
CA ASN A 112 5.46 -9.13 13.52
C ASN A 112 4.37 -8.44 14.34
N MET A 113 3.13 -8.51 13.88
CA MET A 113 1.92 -7.99 14.54
C MET A 113 0.87 -9.09 14.75
N ARG A 114 1.28 -10.34 14.82
CA ARG A 114 0.38 -11.47 15.07
C ARG A 114 -0.20 -11.37 16.47
N LEU A 115 -1.53 -11.50 16.58
CA LEU A 115 -2.24 -11.59 17.86
C LEU A 115 -2.25 -13.02 18.42
N GLY A 116 -2.03 -14.03 17.56
CA GLY A 116 -2.03 -15.44 17.90
C GLY A 116 -1.71 -16.29 16.67
N GLU A 117 -1.76 -17.61 16.84
CA GLU A 117 -1.73 -18.52 15.69
C GLU A 117 -3.01 -18.35 14.88
N GLY A 118 -2.88 -18.17 13.56
CA GLY A 118 -3.94 -17.73 12.67
C GLY A 118 -5.20 -18.59 12.70
N THR A 119 -6.19 -18.17 11.94
CA THR A 119 -7.55 -18.80 11.89
C THR A 119 -7.57 -20.14 11.19
#